data_a954eef43daa3a2449bb70ff6baae371
#
_entry.id   a954eef43daa3a2449bb70ff6baae371
#
_cell.length_a   1.000
_cell.length_b   1.000
_cell.length_c   1.000
_cell.angle_alpha   90.00
_cell.angle_beta   90.00
_cell.angle_gamma   90.00
#
_symmetry.space_group_name_H-M   'P 1'
#
loop_
_entity.id
_entity.type
_entity.pdbx_description
1 polymer ?
#
loop_
_entity_poly.entity_id
_entity_poly.type
_entity_poly.pdbx_seq_one_letter_code
_entity_poly.pdbx_strand_id
1 'polypeptide(L)'
;NKSAGDIFGAQPSYSGDRYGVNTPMAAYQGLYATEMPSEQGDIPPMGFAIAQLRGIYILAENAQGLIIVDMHAAHERIIYGRMKTAFDDQGLLSQPLLVPESLAVSQREADMAEQSGEVFAQLGFVVERAANESIIVCQIPSILRGSEVEALLRDVISDLIEHGTSERIRHHINEILSTMACHGSVRANRKLTVPEMNGLLRDMEETERSGQCNHGRPTWSQLTLDELDKLFLRGR
;
A
#
# COMPACT_ATOMS: atom_id res chain seq x y z
N ASN A 1 -34.49 -75.82 -39.61
CA ASN A 1 -35.14 -74.60 -39.94
C ASN A 1 -34.53 -73.42 -39.24
N LYS A 2 -33.89 -72.56 -40.07
CA LYS A 2 -33.43 -71.21 -39.87
C LYS A 2 -32.42 -70.97 -38.71
N SER A 3 -31.21 -70.96 -39.11
CA SER A 3 -30.01 -70.40 -38.61
C SER A 3 -30.19 -68.92 -38.19
N ALA A 4 -29.69 -68.58 -37.01
CA ALA A 4 -29.44 -67.20 -36.60
C ALA A 4 -27.96 -66.88 -36.85
N GLY A 5 -27.77 -65.87 -37.69
CA GLY A 5 -26.44 -65.43 -38.13
C GLY A 5 -25.70 -64.62 -37.10
N ASP A 6 -24.39 -64.79 -37.16
CA ASP A 6 -23.37 -64.07 -36.42
C ASP A 6 -23.39 -62.58 -36.74
N ILE A 7 -23.45 -61.77 -35.68
CA ILE A 7 -23.12 -60.35 -35.74
C ILE A 7 -21.97 -60.14 -34.80
N PHE A 8 -20.74 -60.42 -35.24
CA PHE A 8 -19.55 -59.84 -34.63
C PHE A 8 -19.17 -58.56 -35.36
N GLY A 9 -19.50 -57.47 -34.67
CA GLY A 9 -19.12 -56.13 -35.09
C GLY A 9 -17.61 -55.93 -34.97
N ALA A 10 -17.07 -55.30 -35.99
CA ALA A 10 -15.67 -54.90 -36.08
C ALA A 10 -15.25 -53.99 -34.91
N GLN A 11 -14.14 -54.37 -34.25
CA GLN A 11 -13.45 -53.49 -33.30
C GLN A 11 -12.78 -52.32 -34.08
N PRO A 12 -12.96 -51.09 -33.65
CA PRO A 12 -12.15 -49.99 -34.18
C PRO A 12 -10.73 -50.10 -33.62
N SER A 13 -9.76 -50.22 -34.49
CA SER A 13 -8.32 -50.09 -34.15
C SER A 13 -8.05 -48.67 -33.68
N TYR A 14 -7.83 -48.50 -32.39
CA TYR A 14 -7.29 -47.26 -31.82
C TYR A 14 -5.81 -47.20 -32.20
N SER A 15 -5.47 -46.40 -33.20
CA SER A 15 -4.13 -45.88 -33.47
C SER A 15 -3.83 -44.87 -32.32
N GLY A 16 -3.03 -45.27 -31.38
CA GLY A 16 -2.55 -44.40 -30.33
C GLY A 16 -1.62 -43.31 -30.90
N ASP A 17 -2.19 -42.18 -31.31
CA ASP A 17 -1.43 -40.96 -31.44
C ASP A 17 -0.98 -40.55 -30.02
N ARG A 18 0.28 -40.84 -29.73
CA ARG A 18 0.99 -40.28 -28.61
C ARG A 18 1.03 -38.76 -28.86
N TYR A 19 0.11 -38.03 -28.25
CA TYR A 19 0.26 -36.59 -28.07
C TYR A 19 1.51 -36.39 -27.24
N GLY A 20 2.63 -36.26 -27.92
CA GLY A 20 3.85 -35.66 -27.36
C GLY A 20 3.51 -34.24 -26.98
N VAL A 21 3.41 -33.95 -25.68
CA VAL A 21 3.32 -32.60 -25.15
C VAL A 21 4.70 -31.99 -25.32
N ASN A 22 5.10 -31.73 -26.57
CA ASN A 22 6.15 -30.81 -26.93
C ASN A 22 5.51 -29.44 -27.12
N THR A 23 4.97 -28.87 -26.05
CA THR A 23 4.72 -27.44 -26.02
C THR A 23 6.11 -26.81 -26.00
N PRO A 24 6.53 -26.08 -27.04
CA PRO A 24 7.86 -25.50 -27.05
C PRO A 24 7.98 -24.57 -25.85
N MET A 25 9.05 -24.69 -25.09
CA MET A 25 9.42 -23.78 -23.99
C MET A 25 9.30 -22.29 -24.43
N ALA A 26 9.47 -22.02 -25.72
CA ALA A 26 9.24 -20.72 -26.34
C ALA A 26 7.79 -20.18 -26.20
N ALA A 27 6.78 -21.04 -26.12
CA ALA A 27 5.39 -20.58 -25.93
C ALA A 27 5.14 -20.10 -24.49
N TYR A 28 5.86 -20.66 -23.51
CA TYR A 28 5.84 -20.14 -22.14
C TYR A 28 6.65 -18.86 -21.98
N GLN A 29 7.74 -18.70 -22.72
CA GLN A 29 8.51 -17.45 -22.70
C GLN A 29 7.71 -16.24 -23.19
N GLY A 30 6.80 -16.42 -24.15
CA GLY A 30 5.91 -15.34 -24.63
C GLY A 30 4.82 -14.92 -23.63
N LEU A 31 4.45 -15.78 -22.68
CA LEU A 31 3.47 -15.47 -21.63
C LEU A 31 4.11 -14.74 -20.44
N TYR A 32 5.41 -14.84 -20.28
CA TYR A 32 6.20 -14.17 -19.23
C TYR A 32 7.07 -13.03 -19.77
N ALA A 33 6.95 -12.69 -21.03
CA ALA A 33 7.51 -11.47 -21.60
C ALA A 33 6.69 -10.23 -21.16
N THR A 34 6.49 -10.08 -19.86
CA THR A 34 6.47 -8.75 -19.27
C THR A 34 7.87 -8.24 -19.52
N GLU A 35 8.01 -7.13 -20.25
CA GLU A 35 9.28 -6.51 -20.58
C GLU A 35 10.15 -6.45 -19.31
N MET A 36 11.07 -7.43 -19.18
CA MET A 36 12.17 -7.30 -18.25
C MET A 36 12.95 -6.08 -18.75
N PRO A 37 13.19 -5.07 -17.91
CA PRO A 37 14.02 -3.95 -18.33
C PRO A 37 15.31 -4.51 -18.91
N SER A 38 15.71 -4.01 -20.09
CA SER A 38 16.91 -4.41 -20.80
C SER A 38 18.10 -4.44 -19.83
N GLU A 39 18.93 -5.47 -19.91
CA GLU A 39 20.12 -5.78 -19.07
C GLU A 39 21.18 -4.66 -18.94
N GLN A 40 20.88 -3.41 -19.26
CA GLN A 40 21.82 -2.27 -19.28
C GLN A 40 21.41 -1.11 -18.35
N GLY A 41 20.35 -1.25 -17.56
CA GLY A 41 20.01 -0.27 -16.52
C GLY A 41 20.45 -0.79 -15.15
N ASP A 42 21.07 0.07 -14.34
CA ASP A 42 21.36 -0.25 -12.94
C ASP A 42 20.08 -0.73 -12.22
N ILE A 43 20.13 -1.94 -11.66
CA ILE A 43 19.01 -2.48 -10.88
C ILE A 43 18.83 -1.57 -9.65
N PRO A 44 17.64 -0.99 -9.45
CA PRO A 44 17.40 -0.11 -8.31
C PRO A 44 17.63 -0.82 -6.96
N PRO A 45 17.95 -0.11 -5.88
CA PRO A 45 18.20 -0.71 -4.57
C PRO A 45 17.09 -1.63 -4.07
N MET A 46 15.81 -1.22 -4.24
CA MET A 46 14.64 -2.05 -3.90
C MET A 46 14.23 -3.02 -5.01
N GLY A 47 14.96 -3.05 -6.12
CA GLY A 47 14.73 -3.97 -7.23
C GLY A 47 13.42 -3.74 -7.98
N PHE A 48 12.93 -4.81 -8.61
CA PHE A 48 11.68 -4.84 -9.36
C PHE A 48 10.70 -5.83 -8.73
N ALA A 49 9.43 -5.45 -8.65
CA ALA A 49 8.38 -6.28 -8.10
C ALA A 49 8.13 -7.53 -8.95
N ILE A 50 8.12 -8.69 -8.31
CA ILE A 50 7.83 -9.99 -8.91
C ILE A 50 6.37 -10.36 -8.70
N ALA A 51 5.90 -10.21 -7.45
CA ALA A 51 4.57 -10.67 -7.04
C ALA A 51 4.09 -9.95 -5.77
N GLN A 52 2.78 -10.06 -5.54
CA GLN A 52 2.16 -9.69 -4.28
C GLN A 52 1.68 -10.95 -3.55
N LEU A 53 2.06 -11.09 -2.27
CA LEU A 53 1.63 -12.19 -1.42
C LEU A 53 0.46 -11.75 -0.54
N ARG A 54 -0.71 -12.39 -0.73
CA ARG A 54 -1.95 -12.19 0.05
C ARG A 54 -2.43 -10.74 0.16
N GLY A 55 -2.03 -9.85 -0.74
CA GLY A 55 -2.39 -8.44 -0.64
C GLY A 55 -1.73 -7.70 0.53
N ILE A 56 -0.69 -8.28 1.14
CA ILE A 56 0.01 -7.76 2.31
C ILE A 56 1.46 -7.44 1.97
N TYR A 57 2.15 -8.40 1.34
CA TYR A 57 3.58 -8.27 1.05
C TYR A 57 3.84 -8.12 -0.44
N ILE A 58 4.77 -7.26 -0.80
CA ILE A 58 5.37 -7.21 -2.12
C ILE A 58 6.66 -8.02 -2.08
N LEU A 59 6.83 -8.91 -3.05
CA LEU A 59 8.06 -9.63 -3.32
C LEU A 59 8.76 -8.92 -4.48
N ALA A 60 10.01 -8.56 -4.30
CA ALA A 60 10.84 -7.91 -5.33
C ALA A 60 12.21 -8.57 -5.40
N GLU A 61 12.85 -8.46 -6.56
CA GLU A 61 14.20 -8.96 -6.81
C GLU A 61 15.12 -7.80 -7.11
N ASN A 62 16.26 -7.76 -6.41
CA ASN A 62 17.36 -6.85 -6.71
C ASN A 62 18.66 -7.63 -7.01
N ALA A 63 19.76 -6.92 -7.23
CA ALA A 63 21.06 -7.53 -7.52
C ALA A 63 21.59 -8.47 -6.40
N GLN A 64 21.06 -8.40 -5.18
CA GLN A 64 21.55 -9.13 -4.01
C GLN A 64 20.64 -10.30 -3.63
N GLY A 65 19.38 -10.34 -4.11
CA GLY A 65 18.43 -11.40 -3.82
C GLY A 65 16.99 -10.94 -3.73
N LEU A 66 16.23 -11.56 -2.82
CA LEU A 66 14.80 -11.32 -2.63
C LEU A 66 14.56 -10.24 -1.57
N ILE A 67 13.74 -9.26 -1.91
CA ILE A 67 13.22 -8.26 -1.00
C ILE A 67 11.75 -8.58 -0.70
N ILE A 68 11.38 -8.50 0.57
CA ILE A 68 10.01 -8.66 1.05
C ILE A 68 9.61 -7.36 1.72
N VAL A 69 8.58 -6.69 1.20
CA VAL A 69 8.08 -5.40 1.71
C VAL A 69 6.72 -5.60 2.34
N ASP A 70 6.52 -5.11 3.57
CA ASP A 70 5.20 -4.90 4.12
C ASP A 70 4.58 -3.66 3.46
N MET A 71 3.64 -3.89 2.56
CA MET A 71 3.00 -2.86 1.74
C MET A 71 2.31 -1.78 2.57
N HIS A 72 1.66 -2.17 3.67
CA HIS A 72 0.95 -1.24 4.54
C HIS A 72 1.94 -0.34 5.29
N ALA A 73 2.92 -0.94 5.96
CA ALA A 73 3.93 -0.21 6.72
C ALA A 73 4.78 0.71 5.82
N ALA A 74 5.11 0.25 4.62
CA ALA A 74 5.83 1.05 3.62
C ALA A 74 5.01 2.26 3.17
N HIS A 75 3.74 2.05 2.80
CA HIS A 75 2.87 3.13 2.32
C HIS A 75 2.58 4.17 3.41
N GLU A 76 2.32 3.71 4.65
CA GLU A 76 2.18 4.59 5.82
C GLU A 76 3.43 5.48 6.00
N ARG A 77 4.61 4.89 5.92
CA ARG A 77 5.87 5.63 6.04
C ARG A 77 6.08 6.65 4.93
N ILE A 78 5.74 6.30 3.69
CA ILE A 78 5.82 7.21 2.53
C ILE A 78 4.87 8.40 2.73
N ILE A 79 3.61 8.14 3.10
CA ILE A 79 2.62 9.19 3.34
C ILE A 79 3.08 10.10 4.46
N TYR A 80 3.55 9.54 5.58
CA TYR A 80 4.10 10.32 6.69
C TYR A 80 5.27 11.21 6.22
N GLY A 81 6.23 10.66 5.49
CA GLY A 81 7.37 11.42 4.98
C GLY A 81 6.94 12.61 4.12
N ARG A 82 6.01 12.37 3.18
CA ARG A 82 5.45 13.42 2.32
C ARG A 82 4.70 14.49 3.11
N MET A 83 3.89 14.08 4.09
CA MET A 83 3.19 15.03 4.96
C MET A 83 4.16 15.83 5.82
N LYS A 84 5.18 15.18 6.37
CA LYS A 84 6.19 15.86 7.20
C LYS A 84 6.92 16.94 6.40
N THR A 85 7.39 16.63 5.20
CA THR A 85 8.06 17.60 4.32
C THR A 85 7.12 18.75 3.97
N ALA A 86 5.89 18.46 3.55
CA ALA A 86 4.91 19.49 3.20
C ALA A 86 4.54 20.38 4.39
N PHE A 87 4.40 19.79 5.57
CA PHE A 87 4.07 20.52 6.80
C PHE A 87 5.21 21.48 7.21
N ASP A 88 6.46 21.03 7.12
CA ASP A 88 7.62 21.84 7.45
C ASP A 88 7.83 23.00 6.45
N ASP A 89 7.39 22.86 5.20
CA ASP A 89 7.49 23.90 4.17
C ASP A 89 6.40 24.96 4.30
N GLN A 90 5.14 24.59 4.09
CA GLN A 90 4.02 25.54 3.96
C GLN A 90 2.70 25.05 4.59
N GLY A 91 2.70 23.89 5.24
CA GLY A 91 1.50 23.19 5.66
C GLY A 91 0.95 22.26 4.56
N LEU A 92 -0.04 21.43 4.93
CA LEU A 92 -0.61 20.45 4.01
C LEU A 92 -1.61 21.12 3.05
N LEU A 93 -1.53 20.77 1.77
CA LEU A 93 -2.50 21.23 0.77
C LEU A 93 -3.88 20.65 1.05
N SER A 94 -4.89 21.52 1.10
CA SER A 94 -6.30 21.15 1.28
C SER A 94 -6.97 20.79 -0.02
N GLN A 95 -7.96 19.91 0.06
CA GLN A 95 -8.89 19.61 -1.03
C GLN A 95 -10.33 19.76 -0.52
N PRO A 96 -11.19 20.54 -1.21
CA PRO A 96 -12.59 20.65 -0.83
C PRO A 96 -13.31 19.30 -1.04
N LEU A 97 -14.19 18.96 -0.10
CA LEU A 97 -15.13 17.87 -0.24
C LEU A 97 -16.23 18.29 -1.23
N LEU A 98 -16.68 17.36 -2.09
CA LEU A 98 -17.81 17.61 -3.00
C LEU A 98 -19.09 17.94 -2.22
N VAL A 99 -19.26 17.30 -1.09
CA VAL A 99 -20.34 17.57 -0.12
C VAL A 99 -19.66 17.67 1.23
N PRO A 100 -19.79 18.82 1.93
CA PRO A 100 -19.31 18.94 3.31
C PRO A 100 -19.94 17.87 4.21
N GLU A 101 -19.14 17.28 5.09
CA GLU A 101 -19.58 16.24 6.02
C GLU A 101 -19.91 16.85 7.38
N SER A 102 -21.13 16.58 7.87
CA SER A 102 -21.53 16.98 9.22
C SER A 102 -21.28 15.84 10.19
N LEU A 103 -20.52 16.09 11.25
CA LEU A 103 -20.17 15.12 12.28
C LEU A 103 -20.78 15.52 13.61
N ALA A 104 -21.46 14.56 14.24
CA ALA A 104 -21.90 14.67 15.62
C ALA A 104 -20.68 14.41 16.53
N VAL A 105 -20.36 15.36 17.39
CA VAL A 105 -19.20 15.32 18.31
C VAL A 105 -19.66 15.76 19.69
N SER A 106 -18.85 15.51 20.72
CA SER A 106 -19.10 16.09 22.04
C SER A 106 -18.82 17.59 22.04
N GLN A 107 -19.41 18.33 22.99
CA GLN A 107 -19.14 19.75 23.15
C GLN A 107 -17.62 20.03 23.28
N ARG A 108 -16.90 19.19 24.04
CA ARG A 108 -15.44 19.30 24.21
C ARG A 108 -14.66 19.18 22.89
N GLU A 109 -15.09 18.25 22.03
CA GLU A 109 -14.49 18.07 20.69
C GLU A 109 -14.80 19.26 19.78
N ALA A 110 -16.03 19.77 19.82
CA ALA A 110 -16.43 20.97 19.07
C ALA A 110 -15.65 22.21 19.52
N ASP A 111 -15.49 22.40 20.85
CA ASP A 111 -14.70 23.49 21.43
C ASP A 111 -13.22 23.39 21.01
N MET A 112 -12.64 22.18 21.02
CA MET A 112 -11.26 21.94 20.56
C MET A 112 -11.12 22.24 19.07
N ALA A 113 -12.05 21.77 18.24
CA ALA A 113 -12.02 22.03 16.80
C ALA A 113 -12.06 23.52 16.50
N GLU A 114 -12.90 24.29 17.19
CA GLU A 114 -12.99 25.74 17.03
C GLU A 114 -11.73 26.48 17.51
N GLN A 115 -11.18 26.10 18.66
CA GLN A 115 -9.96 26.69 19.23
C GLN A 115 -8.69 26.36 18.43
N SER A 116 -8.66 25.23 17.74
CA SER A 116 -7.51 24.73 17.00
C SER A 116 -7.56 25.03 15.49
N GLY A 117 -8.38 25.99 15.04
CA GLY A 117 -8.61 26.27 13.62
C GLY A 117 -7.32 26.53 12.83
N GLU A 118 -6.33 27.22 13.40
CA GLU A 118 -5.03 27.46 12.76
C GLU A 118 -4.24 26.16 12.58
N VAL A 119 -4.30 25.24 13.57
CA VAL A 119 -3.63 23.94 13.49
C VAL A 119 -4.31 23.08 12.42
N PHE A 120 -5.65 23.06 12.41
CA PHE A 120 -6.39 22.36 11.36
C PHE A 120 -6.04 22.87 9.97
N ALA A 121 -5.93 24.17 9.78
CA ALA A 121 -5.56 24.77 8.51
C ALA A 121 -4.14 24.32 8.08
N GLN A 122 -3.16 24.30 9.00
CA GLN A 122 -1.80 23.79 8.72
C GLN A 122 -1.79 22.29 8.39
N LEU A 123 -2.67 21.52 9.01
CA LEU A 123 -2.89 20.09 8.72
C LEU A 123 -3.74 19.85 7.46
N GLY A 124 -4.16 20.89 6.77
CA GLY A 124 -4.94 20.80 5.53
C GLY A 124 -6.43 20.53 5.71
N PHE A 125 -6.97 20.76 6.91
CA PHE A 125 -8.41 20.68 7.17
C PHE A 125 -9.05 22.06 7.21
N VAL A 126 -10.31 22.12 6.77
CA VAL A 126 -11.22 23.24 7.09
C VAL A 126 -12.42 22.66 7.81
N VAL A 127 -12.50 22.98 9.10
CA VAL A 127 -13.52 22.49 10.01
C VAL A 127 -14.24 23.70 10.61
N GLU A 128 -15.56 23.69 10.56
CA GLU A 128 -16.40 24.77 11.08
C GLU A 128 -17.34 24.20 12.16
N ARG A 129 -17.57 24.97 13.22
CA ARG A 129 -18.57 24.62 14.22
C ARG A 129 -19.98 24.89 13.67
N ALA A 130 -20.83 23.87 13.65
CA ALA A 130 -22.21 23.98 13.20
C ALA A 130 -23.18 24.20 14.38
N ALA A 131 -22.92 23.54 15.52
CA ALA A 131 -23.73 23.60 16.73
C ALA A 131 -22.86 23.24 17.96
N ASN A 132 -23.46 23.20 19.16
CA ASN A 132 -22.74 22.82 20.38
C ASN A 132 -22.07 21.45 20.31
N GLU A 133 -22.71 20.49 19.64
CA GLU A 133 -22.26 19.10 19.52
C GLU A 133 -22.17 18.66 18.05
N SER A 134 -21.84 19.58 17.16
CA SER A 134 -21.72 19.30 15.73
C SER A 134 -20.68 20.19 15.07
N ILE A 135 -19.90 19.61 14.17
CA ILE A 135 -18.94 20.28 13.31
C ILE A 135 -19.19 19.90 11.86
N ILE A 136 -18.76 20.75 10.92
CA ILE A 136 -18.81 20.50 9.47
C ILE A 136 -17.39 20.51 8.96
N VAL A 137 -17.04 19.47 8.20
CA VAL A 137 -15.77 19.35 7.49
C VAL A 137 -15.98 19.78 6.05
N CYS A 138 -15.34 20.87 5.65
CA CYS A 138 -15.42 21.43 4.30
C CYS A 138 -14.24 20.97 3.41
N GLN A 139 -13.05 20.80 4.00
CA GLN A 139 -11.83 20.41 3.29
C GLN A 139 -11.02 19.42 4.10
N ILE A 140 -10.29 18.56 3.41
CA ILE A 140 -9.35 17.58 3.97
C ILE A 140 -7.98 17.68 3.27
N PRO A 141 -6.89 17.18 3.88
CA PRO A 141 -5.60 17.10 3.21
C PRO A 141 -5.69 16.31 1.91
N SER A 142 -5.22 16.88 0.80
CA SER A 142 -5.31 16.27 -0.52
C SER A 142 -4.59 14.90 -0.61
N ILE A 143 -3.51 14.73 0.17
CA ILE A 143 -2.77 13.47 0.27
C ILE A 143 -3.58 12.33 0.91
N LEU A 144 -4.61 12.67 1.70
CA LEU A 144 -5.50 11.73 2.39
C LEU A 144 -6.82 11.51 1.65
N ARG A 145 -6.85 11.83 0.37
CA ARG A 145 -8.02 11.61 -0.49
C ARG A 145 -8.47 10.15 -0.45
N GLY A 146 -9.75 9.94 -0.14
CA GLY A 146 -10.36 8.61 -0.05
C GLY A 146 -10.26 7.95 1.33
N SER A 147 -9.70 8.64 2.34
CA SER A 147 -9.80 8.24 3.75
C SER A 147 -11.23 8.41 4.25
N GLU A 148 -11.57 7.69 5.33
CA GLU A 148 -12.83 7.89 6.03
C GLU A 148 -12.74 9.17 6.87
N VAL A 149 -13.39 10.25 6.40
CA VAL A 149 -13.25 11.61 6.96
C VAL A 149 -13.62 11.65 8.44
N GLU A 150 -14.72 11.01 8.84
CA GLU A 150 -15.17 10.98 10.23
C GLU A 150 -14.11 10.35 11.15
N ALA A 151 -13.65 9.14 10.82
CA ALA A 151 -12.67 8.41 11.63
C ALA A 151 -11.35 9.19 11.73
N LEU A 152 -10.85 9.69 10.59
CA LEU A 152 -9.64 10.51 10.51
C LEU A 152 -9.74 11.75 11.42
N LEU A 153 -10.85 12.49 11.34
CA LEU A 153 -10.98 13.74 12.07
C LEU A 153 -11.15 13.50 13.58
N ARG A 154 -11.87 12.44 13.99
CA ARG A 154 -11.99 12.07 15.40
C ARG A 154 -10.66 11.76 16.03
N ASP A 155 -9.80 11.01 15.33
CA ASP A 155 -8.47 10.68 15.83
C ASP A 155 -7.59 11.93 15.93
N VAL A 156 -7.62 12.83 14.93
CA VAL A 156 -6.90 14.11 14.99
C VAL A 156 -7.41 14.99 16.14
N ILE A 157 -8.73 15.10 16.35
CA ILE A 157 -9.28 15.85 17.49
C ILE A 157 -8.87 15.23 18.82
N SER A 158 -8.85 13.89 18.91
CA SER A 158 -8.39 13.19 20.11
C SER A 158 -6.93 13.50 20.44
N ASP A 159 -6.06 13.47 19.43
CA ASP A 159 -4.64 13.84 19.58
C ASP A 159 -4.50 15.30 20.05
N LEU A 160 -5.27 16.22 19.45
CA LEU A 160 -5.26 17.64 19.86
C LEU A 160 -5.77 17.84 21.30
N ILE A 161 -6.77 17.08 21.73
CA ILE A 161 -7.25 17.12 23.12
C ILE A 161 -6.21 16.57 24.09
N GLU A 162 -5.49 15.52 23.74
CA GLU A 162 -4.45 14.91 24.55
C GLU A 162 -3.24 15.84 24.73
N HIS A 163 -2.81 16.48 23.66
CA HIS A 163 -1.65 17.37 23.65
C HIS A 163 -1.94 18.78 24.19
N GLY A 164 -3.18 19.24 24.16
CA GLY A 164 -3.65 20.44 24.84
C GLY A 164 -3.30 21.74 24.13
N THR A 165 -2.31 22.54 24.60
CA THR A 165 -1.99 23.87 24.05
C THR A 165 -1.30 23.81 22.69
N SER A 166 -1.46 24.86 21.86
CA SER A 166 -0.81 25.00 20.54
C SER A 166 0.72 24.78 20.57
N GLU A 167 1.38 25.11 21.67
CA GLU A 167 2.83 24.90 21.80
C GLU A 167 3.17 23.41 22.00
N ARG A 168 2.38 22.67 22.79
CA ARG A 168 2.53 21.21 22.94
C ARG A 168 2.19 20.50 21.65
N ILE A 169 1.14 20.94 20.95
CA ILE A 169 0.76 20.38 19.65
C ILE A 169 1.93 20.48 18.66
N ARG A 170 2.64 21.61 18.59
CA ARG A 170 3.83 21.76 17.74
C ARG A 170 4.94 20.76 18.07
N HIS A 171 5.14 20.43 19.34
CA HIS A 171 6.10 19.39 19.75
C HIS A 171 5.64 17.98 19.34
N HIS A 172 4.34 17.72 19.34
CA HIS A 172 3.76 16.41 19.04
C HIS A 172 3.23 16.28 17.60
N ILE A 173 3.53 17.25 16.74
CA ILE A 173 3.04 17.26 15.35
C ILE A 173 3.38 15.97 14.60
N ASN A 174 4.52 15.36 14.89
CA ASN A 174 4.92 14.10 14.26
C ASN A 174 4.01 12.94 14.64
N GLU A 175 3.44 12.93 15.84
CA GLU A 175 2.47 11.92 16.29
C GLU A 175 1.15 12.10 15.55
N ILE A 176 0.67 13.35 15.45
CA ILE A 176 -0.54 13.69 14.67
C ILE A 176 -0.38 13.29 13.20
N LEU A 177 0.76 13.64 12.58
CA LEU A 177 1.04 13.25 11.19
C LEU A 177 1.13 11.73 11.03
N SER A 178 1.62 11.00 12.05
CA SER A 178 1.64 9.53 12.04
C SER A 178 0.22 8.95 12.09
N THR A 179 -0.64 9.47 12.96
CA THR A 179 -2.06 9.11 13.02
C THR A 179 -2.74 9.35 11.66
N MET A 180 -2.52 10.53 11.07
CA MET A 180 -3.06 10.86 9.74
C MET A 180 -2.54 9.92 8.64
N ALA A 181 -1.25 9.56 8.66
CA ALA A 181 -0.64 8.64 7.69
C ALA A 181 -1.26 7.23 7.75
N CYS A 182 -1.61 6.76 8.93
CA CYS A 182 -2.30 5.49 9.11
C CYS A 182 -3.65 5.45 8.36
N HIS A 183 -4.41 6.55 8.41
CA HIS A 183 -5.67 6.68 7.66
C HIS A 183 -5.49 6.75 6.14
N GLY A 184 -4.39 7.32 5.68
CA GLY A 184 -4.05 7.44 4.25
C GLY A 184 -3.43 6.18 3.64
N SER A 185 -3.01 5.22 4.46
CA SER A 185 -2.28 4.06 3.98
C SER A 185 -3.16 3.10 3.17
N VAL A 186 -2.52 2.34 2.25
CA VAL A 186 -3.22 1.33 1.46
C VAL A 186 -3.85 0.30 2.39
N ARG A 187 -5.16 0.09 2.28
CA ARG A 187 -5.86 -0.93 3.06
C ARG A 187 -5.25 -2.32 2.78
N ALA A 188 -5.03 -3.09 3.81
CA ALA A 188 -4.63 -4.49 3.68
C ALA A 188 -5.58 -5.24 2.72
N ASN A 189 -5.02 -6.15 1.93
CA ASN A 189 -5.71 -6.95 0.90
C ASN A 189 -6.04 -6.22 -0.43
N ARG A 190 -5.62 -4.97 -0.66
CA ARG A 190 -5.70 -4.39 -1.99
C ARG A 190 -4.74 -5.12 -2.93
N LYS A 191 -5.25 -5.59 -4.08
CA LYS A 191 -4.39 -6.12 -5.14
C LYS A 191 -3.78 -4.97 -5.93
N LEU A 192 -2.45 -4.93 -5.95
CA LEU A 192 -1.68 -4.00 -6.74
C LEU A 192 -1.25 -4.65 -8.06
N THR A 193 -1.19 -3.85 -9.11
CA THR A 193 -0.53 -4.23 -10.37
C THR A 193 0.99 -4.13 -10.21
N VAL A 194 1.75 -4.78 -11.10
CA VAL A 194 3.22 -4.69 -11.09
C VAL A 194 3.73 -3.25 -11.20
N PRO A 195 3.18 -2.38 -12.07
CA PRO A 195 3.55 -0.96 -12.09
C PRO A 195 3.27 -0.22 -10.76
N GLU A 196 2.13 -0.49 -10.10
CA GLU A 196 1.85 0.12 -8.79
C GLU A 196 2.82 -0.35 -7.71
N MET A 197 3.17 -1.65 -7.69
CA MET A 197 4.18 -2.18 -6.79
C MET A 197 5.56 -1.54 -7.03
N ASN A 198 5.98 -1.43 -8.29
CA ASN A 198 7.23 -0.75 -8.63
C ASN A 198 7.20 0.72 -8.25
N GLY A 199 6.08 1.42 -8.43
CA GLY A 199 5.91 2.79 -7.97
C GLY A 199 6.15 2.93 -6.47
N LEU A 200 5.56 2.03 -5.66
CA LEU A 200 5.77 2.02 -4.21
C LEU A 200 7.23 1.76 -3.83
N LEU A 201 7.93 0.84 -4.53
CA LEU A 201 9.35 0.59 -4.30
C LEU A 201 10.21 1.84 -4.59
N ARG A 202 9.92 2.58 -5.67
CA ARG A 202 10.60 3.85 -5.99
C ARG A 202 10.32 4.91 -4.92
N ASP A 203 9.05 5.06 -4.52
CA ASP A 203 8.67 5.95 -3.42
C ASP A 203 9.43 5.64 -2.12
N MET A 204 9.64 4.37 -1.80
CA MET A 204 10.44 3.95 -0.64
C MET A 204 11.91 4.38 -0.76
N GLU A 205 12.51 4.30 -1.94
CA GLU A 205 13.90 4.73 -2.17
C GLU A 205 14.09 6.23 -1.97
N GLU A 206 13.07 7.03 -2.30
CA GLU A 206 13.07 8.48 -2.14
C GLU A 206 12.70 8.91 -0.71
N THR A 207 12.06 8.04 0.08
CA THR A 207 11.57 8.37 1.41
C THR A 207 12.67 8.18 2.47
N GLU A 208 12.95 9.23 3.23
CA GLU A 208 13.90 9.19 4.33
C GLU A 208 13.47 8.14 5.38
N ARG A 209 14.41 7.27 5.79
CA ARG A 209 14.19 6.20 6.77
C ARG A 209 13.05 5.24 6.40
N SER A 210 12.87 4.97 5.12
CA SER A 210 11.84 4.04 4.62
C SER A 210 11.99 2.61 5.14
N GLY A 211 13.14 2.24 5.70
CA GLY A 211 13.38 0.93 6.30
C GLY A 211 12.63 0.66 7.61
N GLN A 212 12.00 1.68 8.21
CA GLN A 212 11.23 1.56 9.45
C GLN A 212 9.93 2.34 9.35
N CYS A 213 8.83 1.75 9.85
CA CYS A 213 7.57 2.45 9.99
C CYS A 213 7.61 3.45 11.15
N ASN A 214 6.56 4.26 11.31
CA ASN A 214 6.46 5.26 12.38
C ASN A 214 6.51 4.65 13.80
N HIS A 215 6.21 3.36 13.93
CA HIS A 215 6.25 2.58 15.18
C HIS A 215 7.58 1.82 15.38
N GLY A 216 8.59 2.05 14.52
CA GLY A 216 9.91 1.42 14.61
C GLY A 216 10.00 -0.02 14.09
N ARG A 217 8.93 -0.56 13.47
CA ARG A 217 8.96 -1.89 12.85
C ARG A 217 9.62 -1.83 11.47
N PRO A 218 10.36 -2.87 11.06
CA PRO A 218 10.87 -2.94 9.70
C PRO A 218 9.74 -2.87 8.67
N THR A 219 9.91 -2.07 7.63
CA THR A 219 8.99 -1.99 6.49
C THR A 219 9.33 -2.99 5.40
N TRP A 220 10.57 -3.45 5.36
CA TRP A 220 11.05 -4.45 4.43
C TRP A 220 12.18 -5.28 5.04
N SER A 221 12.44 -6.42 4.42
CA SER A 221 13.53 -7.33 4.75
C SER A 221 14.11 -7.91 3.48
N GLN A 222 15.40 -8.28 3.49
CA GLN A 222 16.09 -8.88 2.38
C GLN A 222 16.58 -10.28 2.73
N LEU A 223 16.46 -11.22 1.78
CA LEU A 223 17.10 -12.52 1.79
C LEU A 223 18.11 -12.53 0.65
N THR A 224 19.37 -12.61 0.99
CA THR A 224 20.45 -12.71 0.00
C THR A 224 20.41 -14.06 -0.73
N LEU A 225 21.01 -14.13 -1.93
CA LEU A 225 21.13 -15.39 -2.66
C LEU A 225 21.87 -16.46 -1.83
N ASP A 226 22.91 -16.08 -1.08
CA ASP A 226 23.63 -17.00 -0.18
C ASP A 226 22.74 -17.57 0.94
N GLU A 227 21.84 -16.76 1.49
CA GLU A 227 20.88 -17.20 2.50
C GLU A 227 19.84 -18.12 1.88
N LEU A 228 19.35 -17.80 0.68
CA LEU A 228 18.44 -18.68 -0.06
C LEU A 228 19.11 -20.02 -0.40
N ASP A 229 20.36 -20.01 -0.88
CA ASP A 229 21.11 -21.24 -1.18
C ASP A 229 21.33 -22.11 0.06
N LYS A 230 21.58 -21.50 1.22
CA LYS A 230 21.67 -22.22 2.51
C LYS A 230 20.36 -22.93 2.87
N LEU A 231 19.20 -22.31 2.60
CA LEU A 231 17.89 -22.93 2.86
C LEU A 231 17.70 -24.23 2.05
N PHE A 232 18.27 -24.28 0.84
CA PHE A 232 18.18 -25.45 -0.05
C PHE A 232 19.42 -26.34 -0.01
N LEU A 233 20.34 -26.11 0.95
CA LEU A 233 21.61 -26.84 1.09
C LEU A 233 22.45 -26.85 -0.19
N ARG A 234 22.35 -25.80 -1.00
CA ARG A 234 23.19 -25.58 -2.17
C ARG A 234 24.56 -25.05 -1.70
N GLY A 235 25.65 -25.50 -2.37
CA GLY A 235 27.03 -25.07 -2.02
C GLY A 235 27.71 -25.91 -0.94
N ARG A 236 27.24 -27.14 -0.68
CA ARG A 236 27.95 -28.17 0.11
C ARG A 236 28.67 -29.16 -0.79
#